data_c18c95ab76fd50ef9f56d26c7e27b8f4
#
_entry.id   c18c95ab76fd50ef9f56d26c7e27b8f4
#
_cell.length_a   1.000
_cell.length_b   1.000
_cell.length_c   1.000
_cell.angle_alpha   90.00
_cell.angle_beta   90.00
_cell.angle_gamma   90.00
#
_symmetry.space_group_name_H-M   'P 1'
#
loop_
_entity.id
_entity.type
_entity.pdbx_description
1 polymer ?
#
loop_
_entity_poly.entity_id
_entity_poly.type
_entity_poly.pdbx_seq_one_letter_code
_entity_poly.pdbx_strand_id
1 'polypeptide(L)'
;MKKYLLSIAALLLCLLAHSQEADDLGNYAEFSIIPRLDVNPLFGAEPEFTLGNSSLYTLFEGSASEHFSWTVASHWISWYYPDEFGLETGALYKGLGYSDSNNLFDFLKADLSFGNWTFTLGKDCITTGGHEYDDWDWLVHPQLASPLWNDLACYQWGGKVAWTTPSEMTTLSLQMTTSPFGERPFGSGLYTYSAQWSGDYDWYSPLWSVSAFGREGSEFGSAPRDYSFLVSLGNQFLLGDWTVTLDWTNTAGLNDEYSDFLAGNTFHGSVDYAPSDRWDFSLLGNYILPKKGGPVNWWNAGVIAHFFPLRDSQDLRIHAFAEYDSLLGGFELCAGILYNLTFNLW
;
A
#
# COMPACT_ATOMS: atom_id res chain seq x y z
N MET A 1 -27.84 4.49 8.43
CA MET A 1 -26.86 3.49 7.96
C MET A 1 -27.49 2.33 7.19
N LYS A 2 -28.37 1.49 7.77
CA LYS A 2 -28.98 0.33 7.04
C LYS A 2 -29.63 0.68 5.69
N LYS A 3 -30.26 1.85 5.53
CA LYS A 3 -30.90 2.27 4.27
C LYS A 3 -29.91 2.56 3.15
N TYR A 4 -28.72 3.09 3.47
CA TYR A 4 -27.69 3.39 2.47
C TYR A 4 -26.93 2.15 2.02
N LEU A 5 -26.69 1.18 2.92
CA LEU A 5 -26.13 -0.12 2.55
C LEU A 5 -27.03 -0.89 1.60
N LEU A 6 -28.36 -0.87 1.83
CA LEU A 6 -29.33 -1.48 0.92
C LEU A 6 -29.37 -0.78 -0.44
N SER A 7 -29.18 0.54 -0.47
CA SER A 7 -29.16 1.30 -1.73
C SER A 7 -27.90 1.03 -2.55
N ILE A 8 -26.74 0.88 -1.87
CA ILE A 8 -25.48 0.51 -2.54
C ILE A 8 -25.54 -0.93 -3.05
N ALA A 9 -26.04 -1.86 -2.23
CA ALA A 9 -26.26 -3.24 -2.67
C ALA A 9 -27.26 -3.36 -3.81
N ALA A 10 -28.35 -2.55 -3.79
CA ALA A 10 -29.32 -2.50 -4.89
C ALA A 10 -28.72 -1.87 -6.16
N LEU A 11 -27.86 -0.87 -6.03
CA LEU A 11 -27.16 -0.26 -7.16
C LEU A 11 -26.17 -1.25 -7.80
N LEU A 12 -25.41 -1.98 -6.98
CA LEU A 12 -24.52 -3.05 -7.43
C LEU A 12 -25.32 -4.18 -8.11
N LEU A 13 -26.44 -4.61 -7.53
CA LEU A 13 -27.31 -5.62 -8.15
C LEU A 13 -27.96 -5.13 -9.46
N CYS A 14 -28.29 -3.84 -9.57
CA CYS A 14 -28.80 -3.28 -10.83
C CYS A 14 -27.71 -3.20 -11.91
N LEU A 15 -26.48 -2.90 -11.54
CA LEU A 15 -25.33 -2.92 -12.45
C LEU A 15 -25.04 -4.35 -12.94
N LEU A 16 -25.12 -5.33 -12.04
CA LEU A 16 -24.97 -6.74 -12.34
C LEU A 16 -26.09 -7.28 -13.27
N ALA A 17 -27.32 -6.79 -13.13
CA ALA A 17 -28.44 -7.23 -13.97
C ALA A 17 -28.40 -6.69 -15.40
N HIS A 18 -27.65 -5.61 -15.66
CA HIS A 18 -27.51 -5.02 -17.01
C HIS A 18 -26.32 -5.57 -17.78
N SER A 19 -25.42 -6.31 -17.15
CA SER A 19 -24.21 -6.85 -17.78
C SER A 19 -24.44 -8.12 -18.63
N GLN A 20 -25.65 -8.67 -18.63
CA GLN A 20 -25.94 -9.95 -19.33
C GLN A 20 -26.10 -9.87 -20.85
N GLU A 21 -25.99 -8.72 -21.48
CA GLU A 21 -26.13 -8.56 -22.94
C GLU A 21 -24.95 -7.90 -23.67
N ALA A 22 -23.80 -7.76 -23.07
CA ALA A 22 -22.64 -7.15 -23.74
C ALA A 22 -21.63 -8.23 -24.15
N ASP A 23 -21.48 -8.39 -25.45
CA ASP A 23 -20.47 -9.26 -26.09
C ASP A 23 -19.05 -9.01 -25.58
N ASP A 24 -18.39 -10.08 -25.20
CA ASP A 24 -16.96 -10.51 -25.25
C ASP A 24 -15.80 -9.51 -25.08
N LEU A 25 -15.97 -8.26 -24.71
CA LEU A 25 -14.88 -7.31 -24.49
C LEU A 25 -14.88 -6.75 -23.08
N GLY A 26 -14.18 -7.42 -22.17
CA GLY A 26 -13.71 -6.82 -20.93
C GLY A 26 -14.58 -6.97 -19.68
N ASN A 27 -15.63 -7.75 -19.70
CA ASN A 27 -16.41 -8.04 -18.50
C ASN A 27 -15.79 -9.18 -17.72
N TYR A 28 -15.32 -8.92 -16.53
CA TYR A 28 -14.85 -9.95 -15.61
C TYR A 28 -15.18 -9.56 -14.17
N ALA A 29 -15.32 -10.54 -13.29
CA ALA A 29 -15.29 -10.35 -11.87
C ALA A 29 -14.59 -11.51 -11.20
N GLU A 30 -13.70 -11.19 -10.31
CA GLU A 30 -12.87 -12.13 -9.59
C GLU A 30 -12.97 -11.89 -8.09
N PHE A 31 -13.00 -12.97 -7.34
CA PHE A 31 -12.93 -12.92 -5.90
C PHE A 31 -11.75 -13.77 -5.42
N SER A 32 -10.85 -13.15 -4.67
CA SER A 32 -9.69 -13.81 -4.11
C SER A 32 -9.73 -13.88 -2.60
N ILE A 33 -9.26 -14.99 -2.07
CA ILE A 33 -8.96 -15.20 -0.65
C ILE A 33 -7.47 -15.43 -0.54
N ILE A 34 -6.77 -14.61 0.25
CA ILE A 34 -5.32 -14.55 0.29
C ILE A 34 -4.82 -14.78 1.72
N PRO A 35 -4.72 -16.05 2.17
CA PRO A 35 -4.08 -16.40 3.42
C PRO A 35 -2.55 -16.32 3.31
N ARG A 36 -1.92 -15.74 4.32
CA ARG A 36 -0.47 -15.71 4.51
C ARG A 36 -0.14 -16.24 5.90
N LEU A 37 0.80 -17.14 6.00
CA LEU A 37 1.33 -17.65 7.27
C LEU A 37 2.84 -17.46 7.28
N ASP A 38 3.33 -16.70 8.25
CA ASP A 38 4.74 -16.42 8.47
C ASP A 38 5.18 -16.91 9.84
N VAL A 39 6.44 -17.24 9.94
CA VAL A 39 7.12 -17.61 11.18
C VAL A 39 8.38 -16.77 11.27
N ASN A 40 8.47 -15.91 12.29
CA ASN A 40 9.52 -14.92 12.44
C ASN A 40 10.26 -15.09 13.78
N PRO A 41 11.40 -15.81 13.82
CA PRO A 41 12.32 -15.72 14.94
C PRO A 41 13.15 -14.44 14.88
N LEU A 42 13.13 -13.68 15.97
CA LEU A 42 13.97 -12.50 16.20
C LEU A 42 15.16 -12.87 17.08
N PHE A 43 16.36 -12.51 16.64
CA PHE A 43 17.61 -12.74 17.36
C PHE A 43 18.24 -11.41 17.75
N GLY A 44 18.24 -11.09 19.04
CA GLY A 44 18.79 -9.86 19.57
C GLY A 44 18.96 -9.93 21.08
N ALA A 45 18.91 -8.80 21.75
CA ALA A 45 19.01 -8.71 23.20
C ALA A 45 17.85 -9.46 23.91
N GLU A 46 16.69 -9.49 23.29
CA GLU A 46 15.49 -10.21 23.73
C GLU A 46 15.02 -11.10 22.57
N PRO A 47 15.45 -12.37 22.51
CA PRO A 47 15.01 -13.29 21.47
C PRO A 47 13.51 -13.55 21.58
N GLU A 48 12.82 -13.42 20.46
CA GLU A 48 11.39 -13.61 20.36
C GLU A 48 11.03 -14.52 19.18
N PHE A 49 9.84 -15.12 19.24
CA PHE A 49 9.28 -15.90 18.16
C PHE A 49 7.85 -15.42 17.90
N THR A 50 7.59 -14.94 16.70
CA THR A 50 6.29 -14.40 16.33
C THR A 50 5.73 -15.06 15.07
N LEU A 51 4.44 -14.89 14.80
CA LEU A 51 3.84 -15.19 13.51
C LEU A 51 3.82 -13.95 12.58
N GLY A 52 4.52 -12.92 12.97
CA GLY A 52 4.88 -11.75 12.22
C GLY A 52 3.83 -11.25 11.23
N ASN A 53 4.05 -11.48 9.95
CA ASN A 53 3.22 -10.96 8.85
C ASN A 53 2.07 -11.90 8.46
N SER A 54 1.72 -12.89 9.31
CA SER A 54 0.58 -13.77 9.04
C SER A 54 -0.70 -12.93 8.90
N SER A 55 -1.47 -13.19 7.86
CA SER A 55 -2.60 -12.35 7.51
C SER A 55 -3.66 -13.11 6.71
N LEU A 56 -4.85 -12.54 6.65
CA LEU A 56 -5.93 -13.00 5.78
C LEU A 56 -6.54 -11.79 5.08
N TYR A 57 -6.43 -11.75 3.77
CA TYR A 57 -7.02 -10.73 2.91
C TYR A 57 -8.10 -11.32 2.01
N THR A 58 -8.97 -10.44 1.53
CA THR A 58 -9.88 -10.72 0.43
C THR A 58 -9.83 -9.59 -0.57
N LEU A 59 -9.88 -9.94 -1.85
CA LEU A 59 -9.94 -9.03 -2.96
C LEU A 59 -11.14 -9.38 -3.83
N PHE A 60 -11.97 -8.39 -4.16
CA PHE A 60 -13.02 -8.49 -5.14
C PHE A 60 -12.83 -7.37 -6.15
N GLU A 61 -12.50 -7.74 -7.36
CA GLU A 61 -12.27 -6.79 -8.43
C GLU A 61 -12.97 -7.22 -9.71
N GLY A 62 -13.14 -6.29 -10.61
CA GLY A 62 -13.76 -6.57 -11.88
C GLY A 62 -13.98 -5.35 -12.73
N SER A 63 -14.51 -5.63 -13.92
CA SER A 63 -14.89 -4.65 -14.93
C SER A 63 -16.25 -5.02 -15.51
N ALA A 64 -17.15 -4.05 -15.59
CA ALA A 64 -18.45 -4.22 -16.26
C ALA A 64 -18.47 -3.65 -17.68
N SER A 65 -17.42 -2.96 -18.08
CA SER A 65 -17.18 -2.42 -19.42
C SER A 65 -15.79 -1.85 -19.53
N GLU A 66 -15.33 -1.50 -20.71
CA GLU A 66 -14.08 -0.76 -20.93
C GLU A 66 -14.02 0.59 -20.19
N HIS A 67 -15.15 1.08 -19.69
CA HIS A 67 -15.28 2.35 -19.01
C HIS A 67 -15.46 2.28 -17.49
N PHE A 68 -15.77 1.11 -16.95
CA PHE A 68 -16.10 0.97 -15.53
C PHE A 68 -15.47 -0.26 -14.90
N SER A 69 -14.66 -0.05 -13.87
CA SER A 69 -14.09 -1.10 -13.04
C SER A 69 -14.23 -0.78 -11.55
N TRP A 70 -14.01 -1.77 -10.71
CA TRP A 70 -14.07 -1.63 -9.26
C TRP A 70 -13.02 -2.50 -8.58
N THR A 71 -12.61 -2.06 -7.39
CA THR A 71 -11.75 -2.82 -6.49
C THR A 71 -12.27 -2.72 -5.07
N VAL A 72 -12.44 -3.85 -4.42
CA VAL A 72 -12.78 -3.97 -3.00
C VAL A 72 -11.77 -4.90 -2.35
N ALA A 73 -10.92 -4.38 -1.48
CA ALA A 73 -9.96 -5.17 -0.74
C ALA A 73 -10.12 -4.95 0.76
N SER A 74 -9.98 -6.02 1.52
CA SER A 74 -10.09 -6.00 2.98
C SER A 74 -9.07 -6.94 3.61
N HIS A 75 -8.46 -6.50 4.70
CA HIS A 75 -7.72 -7.38 5.58
C HIS A 75 -8.57 -7.76 6.80
N TRP A 76 -8.66 -9.05 7.09
CA TRP A 76 -9.48 -9.60 8.16
C TRP A 76 -8.68 -9.90 9.40
N ILE A 77 -7.42 -10.32 9.20
CA ILE A 77 -6.49 -10.69 10.25
C ILE A 77 -5.12 -10.16 9.84
N SER A 78 -4.40 -9.56 10.78
CA SER A 78 -3.00 -9.19 10.61
C SER A 78 -2.29 -9.28 11.95
N TRP A 79 -1.15 -9.95 11.98
CA TRP A 79 -0.33 -10.14 13.18
C TRP A 79 0.98 -9.36 13.13
N TYR A 80 1.04 -8.34 12.32
CA TYR A 80 2.25 -7.54 12.17
C TYR A 80 2.74 -6.91 13.47
N TYR A 81 1.86 -6.61 14.41
CA TYR A 81 2.24 -5.96 15.67
C TYR A 81 2.56 -7.00 16.75
N PRO A 82 3.83 -7.16 17.16
CA PRO A 82 4.24 -8.14 18.16
C PRO A 82 3.50 -8.02 19.50
N ASP A 83 3.25 -6.78 19.95
CA ASP A 83 2.57 -6.49 21.20
C ASP A 83 1.11 -6.96 21.23
N GLU A 84 0.58 -7.31 20.09
CA GLU A 84 -0.80 -7.76 19.90
C GLU A 84 -0.87 -9.21 19.46
N PHE A 85 0.30 -9.82 19.38
CA PHE A 85 0.42 -11.21 19.06
C PHE A 85 -0.13 -12.05 20.21
N GLY A 86 -1.28 -12.64 19.97
CA GLY A 86 -1.94 -13.62 20.80
C GLY A 86 -3.13 -14.14 20.02
N LEU A 87 -3.47 -15.38 20.24
CA LEU A 87 -4.77 -15.93 19.83
C LEU A 87 -5.94 -15.20 20.55
N GLU A 88 -5.61 -14.15 21.26
CA GLU A 88 -6.58 -13.26 21.83
C GLU A 88 -7.29 -12.49 20.70
N THR A 89 -8.52 -12.18 20.94
CA THR A 89 -9.43 -11.40 20.10
C THR A 89 -8.84 -10.10 19.52
N GLY A 90 -7.64 -9.71 19.93
CA GLY A 90 -6.97 -8.49 19.52
C GLY A 90 -6.64 -8.41 18.03
N ALA A 91 -6.09 -9.48 17.45
CA ALA A 91 -5.74 -9.47 16.02
C ALA A 91 -7.00 -9.54 15.14
N LEU A 92 -7.95 -10.42 15.49
CA LEU A 92 -9.25 -10.48 14.84
C LEU A 92 -10.02 -9.16 15.00
N TYR A 93 -9.86 -8.54 16.13
CA TYR A 93 -10.47 -7.32 16.51
C TYR A 93 -9.96 -6.13 15.66
N LYS A 94 -8.66 -6.04 15.36
CA LYS A 94 -8.12 -5.04 14.45
C LYS A 94 -8.54 -5.27 13.01
N GLY A 95 -8.44 -6.49 12.54
CA GLY A 95 -8.87 -6.86 11.20
C GLY A 95 -10.35 -6.64 10.94
N LEU A 96 -11.20 -6.73 11.95
CA LEU A 96 -12.63 -6.43 11.84
C LEU A 96 -12.99 -4.95 12.10
N GLY A 97 -12.00 -4.06 12.08
CA GLY A 97 -12.27 -2.63 12.19
C GLY A 97 -12.57 -2.17 13.61
N TYR A 98 -11.78 -2.60 14.49
CA TYR A 98 -11.86 -2.39 15.91
C TYR A 98 -12.20 -0.97 16.36
N SER A 99 -11.55 0.00 15.87
CA SER A 99 -11.74 1.37 16.36
C SER A 99 -12.63 2.18 15.45
N ASP A 100 -12.72 1.80 14.20
CA ASP A 100 -13.52 2.50 13.27
C ASP A 100 -13.76 1.66 11.99
N SER A 101 -14.96 1.79 11.44
CA SER A 101 -15.35 1.16 10.18
C SER A 101 -14.46 1.57 8.98
N ASN A 102 -13.52 2.48 9.22
CA ASN A 102 -12.57 2.94 8.24
C ASN A 102 -11.47 1.90 7.97
N ASN A 103 -11.22 1.01 8.90
CA ASN A 103 -10.14 0.02 8.80
C ASN A 103 -10.59 -1.32 8.20
N LEU A 104 -11.88 -1.54 7.99
CA LEU A 104 -12.36 -2.80 7.41
C LEU A 104 -11.96 -2.97 5.95
N PHE A 105 -12.01 -1.88 5.17
CA PHE A 105 -11.67 -1.89 3.77
C PHE A 105 -10.38 -1.09 3.54
N ASP A 106 -9.41 -1.67 2.87
CA ASP A 106 -8.26 -0.97 2.34
C ASP A 106 -8.66 -0.27 1.04
N PHE A 107 -9.27 -1.00 0.13
CA PHE A 107 -9.87 -0.44 -1.08
C PHE A 107 -11.38 -0.64 -1.11
N LEU A 108 -12.07 0.40 -1.48
CA LEU A 108 -13.49 0.37 -1.86
C LEU A 108 -13.70 1.46 -2.90
N LYS A 109 -13.30 1.19 -4.12
CA LYS A 109 -13.25 2.20 -5.19
C LYS A 109 -13.90 1.74 -6.49
N ALA A 110 -14.27 2.72 -7.28
CA ALA A 110 -14.69 2.55 -8.65
C ALA A 110 -13.91 3.51 -9.55
N ASP A 111 -13.54 3.01 -10.73
CA ASP A 111 -12.85 3.75 -11.76
C ASP A 111 -13.75 3.92 -12.98
N LEU A 112 -13.76 5.16 -13.52
CA LEU A 112 -14.47 5.53 -14.72
C LEU A 112 -13.45 6.05 -15.75
N SER A 113 -13.30 5.34 -16.87
CA SER A 113 -12.32 5.65 -17.92
C SER A 113 -13.00 6.16 -19.19
N PHE A 114 -12.52 7.31 -19.69
CA PHE A 114 -12.99 7.94 -20.93
C PHE A 114 -11.81 8.46 -21.74
N GLY A 115 -11.46 7.74 -22.79
CA GLY A 115 -10.27 8.04 -23.58
C GLY A 115 -9.02 8.04 -22.70
N ASN A 116 -8.34 9.15 -22.63
CA ASN A 116 -7.09 9.30 -21.85
C ASN A 116 -7.32 9.67 -20.37
N TRP A 117 -8.56 9.76 -19.92
CA TRP A 117 -8.89 10.17 -18.55
C TRP A 117 -9.47 9.04 -17.75
N THR A 118 -9.00 8.89 -16.50
CA THR A 118 -9.57 7.99 -15.50
C THR A 118 -9.96 8.80 -14.26
N PHE A 119 -11.16 8.56 -13.79
CA PHE A 119 -11.72 9.16 -12.57
C PHE A 119 -11.96 8.05 -11.55
N THR A 120 -11.23 8.08 -10.43
CA THR A 120 -11.40 7.16 -9.31
C THR A 120 -12.21 7.82 -8.21
N LEU A 121 -13.16 7.10 -7.65
CA LEU A 121 -13.96 7.54 -6.51
C LEU A 121 -14.06 6.42 -5.48
N GLY A 122 -13.89 6.77 -4.21
CA GLY A 122 -14.04 5.83 -3.10
C GLY A 122 -12.91 5.88 -2.09
N LYS A 123 -12.62 4.74 -1.48
CA LYS A 123 -11.45 4.56 -0.59
C LYS A 123 -10.31 3.98 -1.41
N ASP A 124 -9.21 4.68 -1.43
CA ASP A 124 -8.02 4.37 -2.22
C ASP A 124 -6.76 4.72 -1.42
N CYS A 125 -5.61 4.20 -1.83
CA CYS A 125 -4.34 4.61 -1.26
C CYS A 125 -4.04 6.07 -1.62
N ILE A 126 -3.52 6.84 -0.65
CA ILE A 126 -3.00 8.18 -0.92
C ILE A 126 -1.83 8.05 -1.89
N THR A 127 -1.82 8.89 -2.88
CA THR A 127 -0.74 8.96 -3.85
C THR A 127 0.51 9.55 -3.19
N THR A 128 1.37 8.70 -2.65
CA THR A 128 2.58 9.09 -1.92
C THR A 128 3.82 9.15 -2.79
N GLY A 129 3.81 8.50 -3.96
CA GLY A 129 5.00 8.27 -4.80
C GLY A 129 5.98 7.30 -4.16
N GLY A 130 6.95 6.85 -4.97
CA GLY A 130 7.85 5.76 -4.60
C GLY A 130 7.27 4.38 -4.88
N HIS A 131 8.11 3.48 -5.35
CA HIS A 131 7.69 2.13 -5.75
C HIS A 131 7.40 1.22 -4.55
N GLU A 132 7.85 1.57 -3.35
CA GLU A 132 7.55 0.84 -2.14
C GLU A 132 6.03 0.75 -1.85
N TYR A 133 5.25 1.74 -2.32
CA TYR A 133 3.79 1.78 -2.16
C TYR A 133 3.01 1.19 -3.34
N ASP A 134 3.69 0.65 -4.34
CA ASP A 134 3.05 0.11 -5.54
C ASP A 134 2.61 -1.34 -5.35
N ASP A 135 3.15 -2.03 -4.35
CA ASP A 135 2.81 -3.40 -4.02
C ASP A 135 1.58 -3.51 -3.11
N TRP A 136 0.88 -4.62 -3.22
CA TRP A 136 -0.18 -4.98 -2.28
C TRP A 136 0.38 -5.31 -0.91
N ASP A 137 -0.29 -4.88 0.17
CA ASP A 137 0.14 -5.09 1.56
C ASP A 137 0.49 -6.54 1.89
N TRP A 138 -0.25 -7.51 1.32
CA TRP A 138 0.02 -8.94 1.54
C TRP A 138 1.31 -9.43 0.85
N LEU A 139 1.88 -8.68 -0.07
CA LEU A 139 3.15 -8.99 -0.71
C LEU A 139 4.33 -8.42 0.06
N VAL A 140 4.14 -7.32 0.76
CA VAL A 140 5.18 -6.57 1.46
C VAL A 140 5.67 -7.31 2.71
N HIS A 141 6.92 -7.09 3.05
CA HIS A 141 7.53 -7.49 4.32
C HIS A 141 7.75 -6.23 5.17
N PRO A 142 6.84 -5.91 6.12
CA PRO A 142 6.85 -4.66 6.87
C PRO A 142 8.16 -4.38 7.62
N GLN A 143 8.88 -5.40 8.02
CA GLN A 143 10.19 -5.27 8.67
C GLN A 143 11.22 -4.61 7.74
N LEU A 144 11.10 -4.88 6.45
CA LEU A 144 11.98 -4.36 5.41
C LEU A 144 11.43 -3.08 4.76
N ALA A 145 10.21 -2.69 5.10
CA ALA A 145 9.57 -1.50 4.61
C ALA A 145 10.07 -0.23 5.34
N SER A 146 9.87 0.93 4.72
CA SER A 146 10.23 2.20 5.33
C SER A 146 9.30 2.57 6.49
N PRO A 147 9.74 3.46 7.41
CA PRO A 147 8.85 3.99 8.45
C PRO A 147 7.60 4.66 7.88
N LEU A 148 7.71 5.30 6.71
CA LEU A 148 6.55 5.94 6.09
C LEU A 148 5.50 4.88 5.72
N TRP A 149 5.90 3.76 5.15
CA TRP A 149 5.00 2.67 4.80
C TRP A 149 4.31 2.11 6.05
N ASN A 150 5.05 1.92 7.13
CA ASN A 150 4.51 1.37 8.38
C ASN A 150 3.58 2.34 9.12
N ASP A 151 3.87 3.64 9.09
CA ASP A 151 3.24 4.62 9.97
C ASP A 151 2.09 5.40 9.31
N LEU A 152 2.07 5.47 7.97
CA LEU A 152 1.06 6.25 7.26
C LEU A 152 -0.22 5.44 7.04
N ALA A 153 -1.33 5.85 7.62
CA ALA A 153 -2.65 5.32 7.31
C ALA A 153 -3.07 5.73 5.88
N CYS A 154 -2.51 5.05 4.87
CA CYS A 154 -2.59 5.47 3.47
C CYS A 154 -3.97 5.31 2.83
N TYR A 155 -4.83 4.41 3.32
CA TYR A 155 -6.14 4.16 2.73
C TYR A 155 -7.17 5.18 3.17
N GLN A 156 -7.50 6.12 2.28
CA GLN A 156 -8.36 7.26 2.58
C GLN A 156 -9.49 7.42 1.57
N TRP A 157 -10.59 8.04 2.02
CA TRP A 157 -11.75 8.33 1.17
C TRP A 157 -11.53 9.56 0.31
N GLY A 158 -11.83 9.48 -0.98
CA GLY A 158 -11.69 10.64 -1.85
C GLY A 158 -11.93 10.35 -3.32
N GLY A 159 -11.23 11.10 -4.15
CA GLY A 159 -11.25 10.94 -5.59
C GLY A 159 -9.91 11.32 -6.21
N LYS A 160 -9.64 10.70 -7.35
CA LYS A 160 -8.45 10.92 -8.16
C LYS A 160 -8.88 11.15 -9.62
N VAL A 161 -8.21 12.03 -10.28
CA VAL A 161 -8.26 12.18 -11.74
C VAL A 161 -6.88 11.94 -12.29
N ALA A 162 -6.78 11.05 -13.26
CA ALA A 162 -5.56 10.75 -13.97
C ALA A 162 -5.72 11.02 -15.46
N TRP A 163 -4.68 11.54 -16.07
CA TRP A 163 -4.58 11.70 -17.51
C TRP A 163 -3.34 10.95 -18.00
N THR A 164 -3.57 10.01 -18.90
CA THR A 164 -2.51 9.21 -19.51
C THR A 164 -2.28 9.69 -20.95
N THR A 165 -1.03 9.83 -21.35
CA THR A 165 -0.70 10.22 -22.72
C THR A 165 -1.22 9.19 -23.73
N PRO A 166 -1.48 9.59 -25.00
CA PRO A 166 -1.89 8.64 -26.04
C PRO A 166 -0.86 7.52 -26.33
N SER A 167 0.40 7.69 -25.91
CA SER A 167 1.43 6.66 -25.97
C SER A 167 1.42 5.71 -24.77
N GLU A 168 0.56 5.97 -23.78
CA GLU A 168 0.45 5.26 -22.51
C GLU A 168 1.71 5.31 -21.62
N MET A 169 2.76 5.98 -22.08
CA MET A 169 4.07 6.05 -21.41
C MET A 169 4.12 7.01 -20.23
N THR A 170 3.13 7.88 -20.06
CA THR A 170 3.15 8.92 -19.01
C THR A 170 1.75 9.15 -18.48
N THR A 171 1.62 9.13 -17.15
CA THR A 171 0.38 9.48 -16.46
C THR A 171 0.63 10.62 -15.48
N LEU A 172 -0.26 11.62 -15.50
CA LEU A 172 -0.32 12.69 -14.52
C LEU A 172 -1.60 12.52 -13.71
N SER A 173 -1.53 12.53 -12.40
CA SER A 173 -2.70 12.41 -11.55
C SER A 173 -2.78 13.49 -10.49
N LEU A 174 -4.01 13.86 -10.14
CA LEU A 174 -4.34 14.71 -9.01
C LEU A 174 -5.34 13.95 -8.14
N GLN A 175 -5.09 13.92 -6.86
CA GLN A 175 -5.92 13.24 -5.89
C GLN A 175 -6.31 14.18 -4.75
N MET A 176 -7.54 14.04 -4.27
CA MET A 176 -8.01 14.66 -3.04
C MET A 176 -8.67 13.58 -2.18
N THR A 177 -8.17 13.40 -0.97
CA THR A 177 -8.72 12.44 -0.02
C THR A 177 -8.98 13.08 1.34
N THR A 178 -9.62 12.34 2.25
CA THR A 178 -9.57 12.66 3.68
C THR A 178 -8.13 12.56 4.17
N SER A 179 -7.80 13.33 5.21
CA SER A 179 -6.45 13.28 5.77
C SER A 179 -6.30 12.11 6.75
N PRO A 180 -5.15 11.39 6.75
CA PRO A 180 -4.84 10.36 7.74
C PRO A 180 -4.68 10.93 9.16
N PHE A 181 -4.50 12.25 9.28
CA PHE A 181 -4.38 12.95 10.57
C PHE A 181 -5.71 13.44 11.11
N GLY A 182 -6.84 13.09 10.50
CA GLY A 182 -8.17 13.42 10.98
C GLY A 182 -8.77 12.25 11.77
N GLU A 183 -9.35 12.55 12.95
CA GLU A 183 -10.00 11.52 13.78
C GLU A 183 -11.19 10.82 13.09
N ARG A 184 -11.84 11.50 12.15
CA ARG A 184 -13.01 10.97 11.42
C ARG A 184 -12.93 11.35 9.95
N PRO A 185 -13.06 10.38 9.04
CA PRO A 185 -13.26 10.66 7.63
C PRO A 185 -14.45 11.62 7.48
N PHE A 186 -14.34 12.59 6.63
CA PHE A 186 -15.36 13.62 6.36
C PHE A 186 -15.78 14.48 7.56
N GLY A 187 -15.67 13.97 8.81
CA GLY A 187 -16.05 14.69 10.04
C GLY A 187 -15.03 15.72 10.49
N SER A 188 -13.74 15.45 10.33
CA SER A 188 -12.65 16.38 10.70
C SER A 188 -12.54 17.56 9.74
N GLY A 189 -13.04 17.41 8.50
CA GLY A 189 -12.89 18.41 7.46
C GLY A 189 -11.42 18.66 7.07
N LEU A 190 -10.55 17.70 7.33
CA LEU A 190 -9.15 17.70 6.93
C LEU A 190 -8.98 16.86 5.66
N TYR A 191 -8.23 17.37 4.71
CA TYR A 191 -8.04 16.75 3.41
C TYR A 191 -6.57 16.67 3.06
N THR A 192 -6.23 15.66 2.28
CA THR A 192 -4.93 15.51 1.61
C THR A 192 -5.09 15.83 0.15
N TYR A 193 -4.15 16.56 -0.40
CA TYR A 193 -4.05 16.85 -1.83
C TYR A 193 -2.73 16.31 -2.35
N SER A 194 -2.78 15.50 -3.39
CA SER A 194 -1.58 14.90 -3.99
C SER A 194 -1.54 15.14 -5.49
N ALA A 195 -0.35 15.33 -6.00
CA ALA A 195 -0.06 15.34 -7.44
C ALA A 195 1.05 14.33 -7.71
N GLN A 196 0.89 13.51 -8.74
CA GLN A 196 1.85 12.48 -9.11
C GLN A 196 2.10 12.50 -10.61
N TRP A 197 3.35 12.23 -10.94
CA TRP A 197 3.79 11.84 -12.26
C TRP A 197 4.31 10.41 -12.21
N SER A 198 3.77 9.54 -13.06
CA SER A 198 4.28 8.20 -13.30
C SER A 198 4.64 8.03 -14.77
N GLY A 199 5.67 7.22 -15.01
CA GLY A 199 6.11 6.89 -16.36
C GLY A 199 6.36 5.39 -16.51
N ASP A 200 6.18 4.91 -17.72
CA ASP A 200 6.52 3.55 -18.13
C ASP A 200 7.30 3.64 -19.46
N TYR A 201 8.63 3.67 -19.32
CA TYR A 201 9.56 3.87 -20.44
C TYR A 201 10.44 2.63 -20.57
N ASP A 202 9.97 1.55 -21.16
CA ASP A 202 10.68 0.28 -21.41
C ASP A 202 11.68 -0.18 -20.32
N TRP A 203 12.70 0.65 -20.03
CA TRP A 203 13.78 0.36 -19.08
C TRP A 203 13.76 1.23 -17.82
N TYR A 204 12.87 2.23 -17.77
CA TYR A 204 12.82 3.21 -16.66
C TYR A 204 11.39 3.56 -16.31
N SER A 205 11.03 3.40 -15.04
CA SER A 205 9.71 3.73 -14.50
C SER A 205 9.87 4.75 -13.35
N PRO A 206 9.64 6.06 -13.57
CA PRO A 206 9.57 7.05 -12.51
C PRO A 206 8.18 7.05 -11.85
N LEU A 207 8.16 7.29 -10.53
CA LEU A 207 6.95 7.46 -9.74
C LEU A 207 7.17 8.58 -8.72
N TRP A 208 6.92 9.82 -9.13
CA TRP A 208 7.21 11.02 -8.35
C TRP A 208 5.94 11.69 -7.87
N SER A 209 5.91 12.11 -6.61
CA SER A 209 4.76 12.81 -6.07
C SER A 209 5.12 13.94 -5.12
N VAL A 210 4.15 14.82 -4.93
CA VAL A 210 4.08 15.77 -3.84
C VAL A 210 2.70 15.72 -3.23
N SER A 211 2.62 15.66 -1.89
CA SER A 211 1.37 15.60 -1.14
C SER A 211 1.34 16.65 -0.04
N ALA A 212 0.18 17.23 0.17
CA ALA A 212 -0.11 18.19 1.24
C ALA A 212 -1.20 17.61 2.14
N PHE A 213 -0.83 17.26 3.36
CA PHE A 213 -1.71 16.64 4.37
C PHE A 213 -2.28 17.70 5.29
N GLY A 214 -3.60 17.82 5.34
CA GLY A 214 -4.28 18.70 6.31
C GLY A 214 -4.13 18.13 7.72
N ARG A 215 -3.77 19.02 8.67
CA ARG A 215 -3.64 18.70 10.09
C ARG A 215 -4.50 19.64 10.94
N GLU A 216 -4.85 19.21 12.14
CA GLU A 216 -5.35 20.11 13.16
C GLU A 216 -4.20 20.99 13.64
N GLY A 217 -4.41 22.30 13.64
CA GLY A 217 -3.42 23.25 14.15
C GLY A 217 -3.20 23.05 15.65
N SER A 218 -1.95 23.21 16.10
CA SER A 218 -1.52 22.95 17.46
C SER A 218 -2.28 23.75 18.53
N GLU A 219 -2.62 23.09 19.63
CA GLU A 219 -2.84 23.45 21.02
C GLU A 219 -3.99 24.41 21.43
N PHE A 220 -4.58 25.23 20.60
CA PHE A 220 -5.57 26.20 21.12
C PHE A 220 -6.88 26.35 20.33
N GLY A 221 -7.42 25.29 19.77
CA GLY A 221 -8.82 25.26 19.30
C GLY A 221 -9.28 26.34 18.30
N SER A 222 -8.40 27.21 17.85
CA SER A 222 -8.66 28.31 16.92
C SER A 222 -7.54 28.58 15.91
N ALA A 223 -6.56 27.70 15.81
CA ALA A 223 -5.49 27.84 14.81
C ALA A 223 -6.01 27.50 13.41
N PRO A 224 -5.56 28.21 12.36
CA PRO A 224 -5.84 27.84 11.00
C PRO A 224 -5.32 26.42 10.75
N ARG A 225 -6.03 25.66 9.90
CA ARG A 225 -5.62 24.34 9.45
C ARG A 225 -4.24 24.45 8.82
N ASP A 226 -3.30 23.67 9.33
CA ASP A 226 -1.96 23.59 8.77
C ASP A 226 -1.85 22.45 7.77
N TYR A 227 -0.89 22.54 6.88
CA TYR A 227 -0.55 21.50 5.92
C TYR A 227 0.88 21.05 6.13
N SER A 228 1.05 19.74 6.20
CA SER A 228 2.35 19.10 6.16
C SER A 228 2.61 18.56 4.77
N PHE A 229 3.86 18.65 4.33
CA PHE A 229 4.24 18.26 2.97
C PHE A 229 5.08 16.98 2.98
N LEU A 230 4.86 16.18 1.96
CA LEU A 230 5.66 15.01 1.63
C LEU A 230 6.09 15.13 0.16
N VAL A 231 7.34 14.85 -0.10
CA VAL A 231 7.87 14.74 -1.47
C VAL A 231 8.49 13.35 -1.62
N SER A 232 8.14 12.64 -2.67
CA SER A 232 8.70 11.34 -2.96
C SER A 232 9.12 11.24 -4.43
N LEU A 233 10.31 10.67 -4.65
CA LEU A 233 10.89 10.44 -5.97
C LEU A 233 11.27 8.97 -6.10
N GLY A 234 10.39 8.17 -6.68
CA GLY A 234 10.65 6.78 -7.00
C GLY A 234 11.24 6.61 -8.39
N ASN A 235 12.24 5.76 -8.51
CA ASN A 235 12.90 5.47 -9.77
C ASN A 235 13.17 3.97 -9.86
N GLN A 236 12.61 3.32 -10.86
CA GLN A 236 12.82 1.91 -11.12
C GLN A 236 13.48 1.72 -12.49
N PHE A 237 14.47 0.84 -12.54
CA PHE A 237 15.22 0.50 -13.74
C PHE A 237 15.06 -0.97 -14.06
N LEU A 238 14.51 -1.28 -15.23
CA LEU A 238 14.25 -2.63 -15.72
C LEU A 238 15.40 -3.07 -16.63
N LEU A 239 16.21 -4.01 -16.19
CA LEU A 239 17.47 -4.43 -16.83
C LEU A 239 17.48 -5.94 -17.13
N GLY A 240 16.56 -6.38 -17.97
CA GLY A 240 16.34 -7.79 -18.26
C GLY A 240 15.76 -8.52 -17.04
N ASP A 241 16.48 -9.51 -16.52
CA ASP A 241 16.06 -10.27 -15.33
C ASP A 241 16.29 -9.51 -14.02
N TRP A 242 16.79 -8.27 -14.09
CA TRP A 242 17.08 -7.43 -12.94
C TRP A 242 16.16 -6.22 -12.92
N THR A 243 15.67 -5.89 -11.71
CA THR A 243 15.00 -4.63 -11.43
C THR A 243 15.77 -3.92 -10.33
N VAL A 244 16.06 -2.64 -10.52
CA VAL A 244 16.71 -1.80 -9.51
C VAL A 244 15.77 -0.67 -9.15
N THR A 245 15.39 -0.56 -7.88
CA THR A 245 14.53 0.50 -7.36
C THR A 245 15.32 1.42 -6.44
N LEU A 246 15.12 2.72 -6.61
CA LEU A 246 15.73 3.76 -5.79
C LEU A 246 14.68 4.83 -5.47
N ASP A 247 14.18 4.82 -4.24
CA ASP A 247 13.21 5.78 -3.77
C ASP A 247 13.84 6.75 -2.78
N TRP A 248 13.53 8.01 -2.91
CA TRP A 248 13.80 9.04 -1.93
C TRP A 248 12.49 9.68 -1.49
N THR A 249 12.30 9.75 -0.18
CA THR A 249 11.13 10.36 0.42
C THR A 249 11.55 11.38 1.47
N ASN A 250 11.00 12.58 1.40
CA ASN A 250 11.20 13.62 2.40
C ASN A 250 9.90 13.86 3.16
N THR A 251 9.92 13.55 4.45
CA THR A 251 8.78 13.70 5.38
C THR A 251 8.95 14.88 6.33
N ALA A 252 9.91 15.78 6.09
CA ALA A 252 10.20 16.92 6.97
C ALA A 252 8.95 17.73 7.29
N GLY A 253 8.10 17.96 6.28
CA GLY A 253 6.84 18.66 6.45
C GLY A 253 5.73 17.87 7.15
N LEU A 254 5.86 16.56 7.36
CA LEU A 254 4.90 15.75 8.09
C LEU A 254 5.06 15.85 9.62
N ASN A 255 6.16 16.39 10.08
CA ASN A 255 6.51 16.48 11.48
C ASN A 255 6.44 17.92 11.96
N ASP A 256 5.61 18.22 12.96
CA ASP A 256 5.24 19.56 13.41
C ASP A 256 6.39 20.50 13.83
N GLU A 257 7.59 19.98 13.97
CA GLU A 257 8.69 20.74 14.56
C GLU A 257 9.71 21.27 13.54
N TYR A 258 9.60 20.93 12.23
CA TYR A 258 10.73 21.23 11.33
C TYR A 258 10.36 21.65 9.92
N SER A 259 10.85 22.80 9.56
CA SER A 259 11.01 23.28 8.19
C SER A 259 12.39 22.93 7.58
N ASP A 260 13.17 22.06 8.21
CA ASP A 260 14.50 21.71 7.73
C ASP A 260 14.40 20.59 6.69
N PHE A 261 14.61 20.92 5.43
CA PHE A 261 14.58 19.99 4.31
C PHE A 261 15.58 18.82 4.45
N LEU A 262 16.66 19.00 5.20
CA LEU A 262 17.65 17.95 5.42
C LEU A 262 17.24 16.94 6.50
N ALA A 263 16.14 17.17 7.20
CA ALA A 263 15.58 16.25 8.18
C ALA A 263 14.44 15.42 7.56
N GLY A 264 14.20 14.23 8.09
CA GLY A 264 13.08 13.38 7.66
C GLY A 264 13.26 12.79 6.26
N ASN A 265 14.50 12.54 5.84
CA ASN A 265 14.79 11.86 4.58
C ASN A 265 14.85 10.35 4.81
N THR A 266 14.21 9.60 3.93
CA THR A 266 14.33 8.16 3.81
C THR A 266 14.80 7.82 2.41
N PHE A 267 15.81 6.97 2.32
CA PHE A 267 16.28 6.38 1.08
C PHE A 267 15.97 4.90 1.13
N HIS A 268 15.11 4.45 0.25
CA HIS A 268 14.82 3.04 0.03
C HIS A 268 15.50 2.58 -1.24
N GLY A 269 16.08 1.38 -1.24
CA GLY A 269 16.67 0.79 -2.42
C GLY A 269 16.46 -0.71 -2.46
N SER A 270 16.12 -1.24 -3.64
CA SER A 270 16.10 -2.67 -3.88
C SER A 270 16.81 -3.05 -5.16
N VAL A 271 17.30 -4.29 -5.18
CA VAL A 271 17.78 -4.98 -6.38
C VAL A 271 17.11 -6.34 -6.40
N ASP A 272 16.26 -6.53 -7.40
CA ASP A 272 15.47 -7.74 -7.59
C ASP A 272 16.04 -8.51 -8.78
N TYR A 273 16.13 -9.84 -8.64
CA TYR A 273 16.63 -10.74 -9.64
C TYR A 273 15.70 -11.92 -9.83
N ALA A 274 15.02 -11.97 -10.97
CA ALA A 274 14.07 -13.01 -11.36
C ALA A 274 14.64 -13.91 -12.48
N PRO A 275 15.52 -14.89 -12.15
CA PRO A 275 16.14 -15.76 -13.14
C PRO A 275 15.16 -16.70 -13.85
N SER A 276 13.97 -16.83 -13.35
CA SER A 276 12.92 -17.67 -13.93
C SER A 276 11.57 -17.34 -13.29
N ASP A 277 10.48 -17.76 -13.91
CA ASP A 277 9.11 -17.62 -13.39
C ASP A 277 8.88 -18.29 -12.01
N ARG A 278 9.88 -19.02 -11.51
CA ARG A 278 9.79 -19.76 -10.23
C ARG A 278 10.60 -19.18 -9.09
N TRP A 279 11.55 -18.34 -9.40
CA TRP A 279 12.45 -17.80 -8.39
C TRP A 279 12.59 -16.30 -8.56
N ASP A 280 12.46 -15.64 -7.45
CA ASP A 280 12.75 -14.22 -7.31
C ASP A 280 13.59 -14.01 -6.05
N PHE A 281 14.64 -13.20 -6.17
CA PHE A 281 15.56 -12.84 -5.10
C PHE A 281 15.67 -11.33 -5.01
N SER A 282 15.50 -10.80 -3.80
CA SER A 282 15.61 -9.37 -3.55
C SER A 282 16.67 -9.08 -2.51
N LEU A 283 17.46 -8.06 -2.76
CA LEU A 283 18.27 -7.38 -1.78
C LEU A 283 17.70 -5.97 -1.62
N LEU A 284 17.32 -5.61 -0.42
CA LEU A 284 16.72 -4.30 -0.18
C LEU A 284 17.16 -3.70 1.14
N GLY A 285 17.00 -2.40 1.30
CA GLY A 285 17.33 -1.71 2.53
C GLY A 285 16.87 -0.27 2.53
N ASN A 286 16.79 0.27 3.74
CA ASN A 286 16.42 1.65 4.02
C ASN A 286 17.54 2.33 4.77
N TYR A 287 17.79 3.60 4.45
CA TYR A 287 18.59 4.50 5.24
C TYR A 287 17.76 5.71 5.66
N ILE A 288 17.61 5.89 6.95
CA ILE A 288 16.71 6.87 7.54
C ILE A 288 17.52 7.97 8.22
N LEU A 289 17.28 9.20 7.79
CA LEU A 289 17.73 10.42 8.42
C LEU A 289 16.55 11.01 9.20
N PRO A 290 16.44 10.73 10.51
CA PRO A 290 15.32 11.20 11.29
C PRO A 290 15.35 12.73 11.42
N LYS A 291 14.26 13.30 11.90
CA LYS A 291 14.18 14.73 12.18
C LYS A 291 15.22 15.18 13.21
N LYS A 292 15.60 16.44 13.13
CA LYS A 292 16.51 17.09 14.07
C LYS A 292 16.01 16.93 15.51
N GLY A 293 16.84 16.33 16.36
CA GLY A 293 16.46 16.01 17.75
C GLY A 293 15.80 14.65 17.94
N GLY A 294 15.55 13.93 16.87
CA GLY A 294 15.12 12.53 16.88
C GLY A 294 16.25 11.55 17.20
N PRO A 295 15.99 10.24 17.10
CA PRO A 295 16.99 9.21 17.28
C PRO A 295 18.14 9.38 16.26
N VAL A 296 19.23 8.66 16.50
CA VAL A 296 20.39 8.63 15.58
C VAL A 296 19.95 8.10 14.22
N ASN A 297 20.64 8.49 13.15
CA ASN A 297 20.44 7.87 11.84
C ASN A 297 20.53 6.36 11.96
N TRP A 298 19.64 5.66 11.30
CA TRP A 298 19.59 4.21 11.32
C TRP A 298 19.31 3.63 9.94
N TRP A 299 19.52 2.35 9.82
CA TRP A 299 19.28 1.62 8.57
C TRP A 299 18.84 0.19 8.87
N ASN A 300 18.09 -0.37 7.97
CA ASN A 300 17.85 -1.79 7.89
C ASN A 300 18.25 -2.30 6.50
N ALA A 301 18.55 -3.57 6.41
CA ALA A 301 18.80 -4.22 5.15
C ALA A 301 18.50 -5.72 5.24
N GLY A 302 18.00 -6.29 4.17
CA GLY A 302 17.67 -7.70 4.13
C GLY A 302 17.72 -8.30 2.75
N VAL A 303 17.68 -9.61 2.75
CA VAL A 303 17.60 -10.45 1.55
C VAL A 303 16.33 -11.28 1.61
N ILE A 304 15.63 -11.37 0.49
CA ILE A 304 14.42 -12.17 0.34
C ILE A 304 14.64 -13.19 -0.77
N ALA A 305 14.07 -14.37 -0.59
CA ALA A 305 13.93 -15.36 -1.63
C ALA A 305 12.46 -15.78 -1.74
N HIS A 306 11.90 -15.70 -2.93
CA HIS A 306 10.59 -16.20 -3.27
C HIS A 306 10.71 -17.44 -4.15
N PHE A 307 9.90 -18.44 -3.86
CA PHE A 307 9.77 -19.64 -4.68
C PHE A 307 8.29 -19.86 -5.01
N PHE A 308 8.02 -19.99 -6.31
CA PHE A 308 6.69 -20.24 -6.88
C PHE A 308 6.61 -21.70 -7.36
N PRO A 309 6.04 -22.61 -6.55
CA PRO A 309 6.05 -24.04 -6.86
C PRO A 309 5.10 -24.44 -7.99
N LEU A 310 4.05 -23.64 -8.26
CA LEU A 310 3.12 -23.89 -9.35
C LEU A 310 3.77 -23.54 -10.68
N ARG A 311 3.55 -24.37 -11.71
CA ARG A 311 4.25 -24.21 -13.00
C ARG A 311 3.70 -23.05 -13.84
N ASP A 312 2.41 -22.84 -13.75
CA ASP A 312 1.70 -21.96 -14.67
C ASP A 312 1.07 -20.76 -13.93
N SER A 313 1.46 -20.56 -12.65
CA SER A 313 0.89 -19.49 -11.80
C SER A 313 1.85 -19.15 -10.65
N GLN A 314 1.84 -17.90 -10.23
CA GLN A 314 2.51 -17.39 -9.05
C GLN A 314 1.58 -17.31 -7.82
N ASP A 315 0.40 -17.91 -7.87
CA ASP A 315 -0.58 -17.86 -6.80
C ASP A 315 -0.09 -18.44 -5.47
N LEU A 316 0.77 -19.47 -5.54
CA LEU A 316 1.41 -20.04 -4.36
C LEU A 316 2.84 -19.55 -4.26
N ARG A 317 3.15 -18.79 -3.21
CA ARG A 317 4.48 -18.27 -2.91
C ARG A 317 4.97 -18.85 -1.60
N ILE A 318 6.14 -19.47 -1.62
CA ILE A 318 6.94 -19.78 -0.43
C ILE A 318 8.03 -18.73 -0.36
N HIS A 319 8.23 -18.12 0.79
CA HIS A 319 9.22 -17.08 0.95
C HIS A 319 10.06 -17.27 2.20
N ALA A 320 11.26 -16.74 2.16
CA ALA A 320 12.13 -16.61 3.31
C ALA A 320 12.89 -15.28 3.20
N PHE A 321 13.08 -14.61 4.33
CA PHE A 321 13.97 -13.45 4.38
C PHE A 321 14.86 -13.49 5.62
N ALA A 322 15.96 -12.75 5.53
CA ALA A 322 16.82 -12.41 6.64
C ALA A 322 17.06 -10.90 6.62
N GLU A 323 16.89 -10.26 7.75
CA GLU A 323 17.04 -8.81 7.92
C GLU A 323 17.95 -8.51 9.09
N TYR A 324 18.65 -7.37 9.00
CA TYR A 324 19.31 -6.71 10.12
C TYR A 324 18.77 -5.29 10.27
N ASP A 325 18.36 -4.93 11.48
CA ASP A 325 17.97 -3.58 11.86
C ASP A 325 19.01 -2.98 12.80
N SER A 326 19.60 -1.84 12.40
CA SER A 326 20.64 -1.18 13.17
C SER A 326 20.11 -0.45 14.42
N LEU A 327 18.82 -0.09 14.45
CA LEU A 327 18.18 0.55 15.59
C LEU A 327 17.92 -0.48 16.69
N LEU A 328 17.42 -1.66 16.31
CA LEU A 328 17.16 -2.78 17.22
C LEU A 328 18.44 -3.54 17.56
N GLY A 329 19.47 -3.44 16.70
CA GLY A 329 20.73 -4.17 16.85
C GLY A 329 20.55 -5.69 16.77
N GLY A 330 19.58 -6.15 15.98
CA GLY A 330 19.17 -7.54 15.89
C GLY A 330 19.01 -8.06 14.47
N PHE A 331 18.91 -9.39 14.37
CA PHE A 331 18.56 -10.07 13.13
C PHE A 331 17.18 -10.66 13.24
N GLU A 332 16.37 -10.49 12.22
CA GLU A 332 15.13 -11.22 12.05
C GLU A 332 15.25 -12.20 10.88
N LEU A 333 14.70 -13.37 11.07
CA LEU A 333 14.50 -14.34 9.99
C LEU A 333 13.01 -14.56 9.82
N CYS A 334 12.60 -14.83 8.61
CA CYS A 334 11.23 -15.23 8.31
C CYS A 334 11.23 -16.40 7.35
N ALA A 335 10.28 -17.29 7.54
CA ALA A 335 9.86 -18.25 6.52
C ALA A 335 8.34 -18.27 6.48
N GLY A 336 7.77 -18.24 5.29
CA GLY A 336 6.33 -18.16 5.17
C GLY A 336 5.80 -18.73 3.87
N ILE A 337 4.48 -18.80 3.83
CA ILE A 337 3.70 -19.23 2.68
C ILE A 337 2.52 -18.27 2.49
N LEU A 338 2.28 -17.92 1.24
CA LEU A 338 1.13 -17.15 0.80
C LEU A 338 0.45 -17.90 -0.33
N TYR A 339 -0.87 -17.94 -0.31
CA TYR A 339 -1.64 -18.52 -1.38
C TYR A 339 -2.76 -17.57 -1.83
N ASN A 340 -2.80 -17.23 -3.11
CA ASN A 340 -3.88 -16.48 -3.71
C ASN A 340 -4.89 -17.44 -4.33
N LEU A 341 -6.06 -17.59 -3.69
CA LEU A 341 -7.17 -18.42 -4.16
C LEU A 341 -8.16 -17.54 -4.92
N THR A 342 -8.03 -17.49 -6.23
CA THR A 342 -8.89 -16.69 -7.11
C THR A 342 -10.02 -17.51 -7.69
N PHE A 343 -11.23 -16.97 -7.62
CA PHE A 343 -12.45 -17.51 -8.17
C PHE A 343 -13.00 -16.56 -9.24
N ASN A 344 -13.01 -17.00 -10.48
CA ASN A 344 -13.68 -16.27 -11.56
C ASN A 344 -15.20 -16.41 -11.37
N LEU A 345 -15.90 -15.31 -11.28
CA LEU A 345 -17.33 -15.27 -11.06
C LEU A 345 -18.11 -15.17 -12.37
N TRP A 346 -17.55 -14.50 -13.39
CA TRP A 346 -17.99 -14.45 -14.80
C TRP A 346 -16.89 -13.97 -15.71
#